data_3ee6137c974a3957766b7032f9442527
#
_entry.id   3ee6137c974a3957766b7032f9442527
#
_cell.length_a   1.000
_cell.length_b   1.000
_cell.length_c   1.000
_cell.angle_alpha   90.00
_cell.angle_beta   90.00
_cell.angle_gamma   90.00
#
_symmetry.space_group_name_H-M   'P 1'
#
loop_
_entity.id
_entity.type
_entity.pdbx_description
1 polymer ?
#
loop_
_entity_poly.entity_id
_entity_poly.type
_entity_poly.pdbx_seq_one_letter_code
_entity_poly.pdbx_strand_id
1 'polypeptide(L)'
;MTQDHPPVLFVGAGPGDPELITVKGQKALARADLVIYAGSLVPEAVLQWTPASARILNSAGMTLAEIVTEMENAWLEGQQVVRLHTGDPSLYGAIFEQMAKLSQRQIPYTVIPGVTAAFAAAAALKVEYTLPEVSQTLILTRMAGRTPVPETESLENLAAHRATM
;
A
#
# COMPACT_ATOMS: atom_id res chain seq x y z
N MET A 1 -15.23 17.70 -23.13
CA MET A 1 -15.02 16.27 -23.37
C MET A 1 -14.12 15.78 -22.25
N THR A 2 -14.63 15.10 -21.25
CA THR A 2 -13.83 14.42 -20.23
C THR A 2 -13.09 13.31 -20.96
N GLN A 3 -11.75 13.45 -21.10
CA GLN A 3 -10.92 12.35 -21.58
C GLN A 3 -11.11 11.19 -20.60
N ASP A 4 -11.49 10.03 -21.12
CA ASP A 4 -11.76 8.81 -20.34
C ASP A 4 -10.41 8.16 -19.97
N HIS A 5 -9.61 8.89 -19.16
CA HIS A 5 -8.31 8.42 -18.68
C HIS A 5 -8.53 7.38 -17.58
N PRO A 6 -7.74 6.30 -17.56
CA PRO A 6 -7.86 5.28 -16.51
C PRO A 6 -7.52 5.88 -15.14
N PRO A 7 -8.16 5.41 -14.04
CA PRO A 7 -7.84 5.90 -12.71
C PRO A 7 -6.42 5.51 -12.29
N VAL A 8 -5.79 6.34 -11.46
CA VAL A 8 -4.57 5.96 -10.75
C VAL A 8 -4.88 4.83 -9.77
N LEU A 9 -4.11 3.75 -9.80
CA LEU A 9 -4.34 2.58 -8.97
C LEU A 9 -3.34 2.53 -7.78
N PHE A 10 -3.85 2.66 -6.56
CA PHE A 10 -3.08 2.34 -5.34
C PHE A 10 -3.17 0.85 -5.08
N VAL A 11 -2.07 0.13 -5.17
CA VAL A 11 -2.06 -1.34 -5.15
C VAL A 11 -1.24 -1.86 -3.98
N GLY A 12 -1.79 -2.81 -3.23
CA GLY A 12 -1.06 -3.56 -2.22
C GLY A 12 -0.17 -4.63 -2.86
N ALA A 13 1.12 -4.54 -2.60
CA ALA A 13 2.13 -5.49 -3.09
C ALA A 13 2.14 -6.82 -2.32
N GLY A 14 1.41 -6.89 -1.21
CA GLY A 14 1.53 -8.00 -0.28
C GLY A 14 2.75 -7.89 0.64
N PRO A 15 3.04 -8.95 1.41
CA PRO A 15 4.06 -8.94 2.47
C PRO A 15 5.50 -9.19 1.97
N GLY A 16 5.70 -9.30 0.66
CA GLY A 16 7.01 -9.50 0.06
C GLY A 16 7.11 -10.71 -0.87
N ASP A 17 6.33 -11.75 -0.63
CA ASP A 17 6.18 -12.88 -1.54
C ASP A 17 5.33 -12.44 -2.75
N PRO A 18 5.86 -12.53 -3.99
CA PRO A 18 5.11 -12.14 -5.19
C PRO A 18 3.82 -12.94 -5.42
N GLU A 19 3.73 -14.16 -4.90
CA GLU A 19 2.53 -14.98 -5.02
C GLU A 19 1.41 -14.55 -4.05
N LEU A 20 1.75 -13.72 -3.05
CA LEU A 20 0.77 -13.15 -2.11
C LEU A 20 0.21 -11.79 -2.56
N ILE A 21 0.49 -11.38 -3.79
CA ILE A 21 -0.25 -10.27 -4.40
C ILE A 21 -1.67 -10.73 -4.76
N THR A 22 -2.64 -9.83 -4.63
CA THR A 22 -4.00 -10.17 -5.09
C THR A 22 -4.04 -10.29 -6.62
N VAL A 23 -4.92 -11.15 -7.14
CA VAL A 23 -5.13 -11.29 -8.61
C VAL A 23 -5.47 -9.93 -9.26
N LYS A 24 -6.20 -9.06 -8.55
CA LYS A 24 -6.51 -7.72 -9.03
C LYS A 24 -5.27 -6.83 -9.07
N GLY A 25 -4.40 -6.94 -8.08
CA GLY A 25 -3.11 -6.23 -8.03
C GLY A 25 -2.16 -6.68 -9.14
N GLN A 26 -2.03 -8.00 -9.35
CA GLN A 26 -1.24 -8.57 -10.45
C GLN A 26 -1.72 -8.05 -11.81
N LYS A 27 -3.05 -8.09 -12.06
CA LYS A 27 -3.64 -7.58 -13.31
C LYS A 27 -3.43 -6.08 -13.49
N ALA A 28 -3.40 -5.32 -12.40
CA ALA A 28 -3.09 -3.89 -12.44
C ALA A 28 -1.63 -3.66 -12.86
N LEU A 29 -0.67 -4.36 -12.25
CA LEU A 29 0.74 -4.30 -12.63
C LEU A 29 0.97 -4.72 -14.09
N ALA A 30 0.33 -5.79 -14.54
CA ALA A 30 0.48 -6.30 -15.91
C ALA A 30 0.00 -5.33 -17.02
N ARG A 31 -0.73 -4.28 -16.66
CA ARG A 31 -1.24 -3.25 -17.57
C ARG A 31 -0.65 -1.86 -17.31
N ALA A 32 0.28 -1.76 -16.37
CA ALA A 32 0.84 -0.48 -16.00
C ALA A 32 1.80 0.05 -17.07
N ASP A 33 1.69 1.34 -17.35
CA ASP A 33 2.67 2.12 -18.11
C ASP A 33 3.68 2.80 -17.19
N LEU A 34 3.22 3.19 -15.98
CA LEU A 34 4.04 3.73 -14.90
C LEU A 34 3.77 2.98 -13.60
N VAL A 35 4.83 2.47 -12.97
CA VAL A 35 4.79 1.95 -11.60
C VAL A 35 5.68 2.80 -10.70
N ILE A 36 5.09 3.39 -9.65
CA ILE A 36 5.84 4.08 -8.60
C ILE A 36 5.76 3.23 -7.33
N TYR A 37 6.89 2.76 -6.81
CA TYR A 37 6.93 1.86 -5.66
C TYR A 37 7.82 2.37 -4.52
N ALA A 38 7.52 1.96 -3.29
CA ALA A 38 8.32 2.30 -2.11
C ALA A 38 9.50 1.30 -1.99
N GLY A 39 10.61 1.59 -2.65
CA GLY A 39 11.72 0.65 -2.84
C GLY A 39 12.43 0.16 -1.57
N SER A 40 12.23 0.80 -0.43
CA SER A 40 12.74 0.30 0.85
C SER A 40 11.88 -0.80 1.48
N LEU A 41 10.65 -1.02 0.99
CA LEU A 41 9.65 -1.88 1.60
C LEU A 41 8.99 -2.86 0.63
N VAL A 42 9.08 -2.61 -0.67
CA VAL A 42 8.53 -3.49 -1.72
C VAL A 42 9.70 -4.18 -2.41
N PRO A 43 9.84 -5.52 -2.29
CA PRO A 43 10.87 -6.27 -2.99
C PRO A 43 10.73 -6.17 -4.50
N GLU A 44 11.84 -6.09 -5.21
CA GLU A 44 11.85 -6.04 -6.68
C GLU A 44 11.18 -7.27 -7.32
N ALA A 45 11.20 -8.41 -6.64
CA ALA A 45 10.53 -9.63 -7.10
C ALA A 45 9.03 -9.43 -7.41
N VAL A 46 8.35 -8.50 -6.71
CA VAL A 46 6.93 -8.18 -6.98
C VAL A 46 6.76 -7.48 -8.33
N LEU A 47 7.80 -6.79 -8.82
CA LEU A 47 7.77 -6.09 -10.11
C LEU A 47 7.81 -7.04 -11.32
N GLN A 48 8.03 -8.34 -11.11
CA GLN A 48 8.02 -9.35 -12.19
C GLN A 48 6.72 -9.36 -13.02
N TRP A 49 5.62 -8.88 -12.44
CA TRP A 49 4.32 -8.79 -13.12
C TRP A 49 4.19 -7.56 -14.02
N THR A 50 5.16 -6.65 -13.96
CA THR A 50 5.15 -5.38 -14.71
C THR A 50 5.72 -5.60 -16.12
N PRO A 51 5.10 -5.05 -17.18
CA PRO A 51 5.66 -5.14 -18.54
C PRO A 51 7.06 -4.52 -18.63
N ALA A 52 7.93 -5.10 -19.45
CA ALA A 52 9.26 -4.56 -19.68
C ALA A 52 9.26 -3.14 -20.29
N SER A 53 8.15 -2.73 -20.91
CA SER A 53 7.95 -1.39 -21.46
C SER A 53 7.53 -0.36 -20.42
N ALA A 54 7.10 -0.78 -19.23
CA ALA A 54 6.63 0.14 -18.21
C ALA A 54 7.81 0.91 -17.58
N ARG A 55 7.57 2.19 -17.30
CA ARG A 55 8.50 3.01 -16.53
C ARG A 55 8.34 2.69 -15.03
N ILE A 56 9.44 2.37 -14.36
CA ILE A 56 9.47 2.00 -12.95
C ILE A 56 10.23 3.07 -12.17
N LEU A 57 9.60 3.68 -11.16
CA LEU A 57 10.19 4.70 -10.31
C LEU A 57 10.22 4.24 -8.84
N ASN A 58 11.39 4.32 -8.24
CA ASN A 58 11.56 4.11 -6.81
C ASN A 58 11.33 5.44 -6.07
N SER A 59 10.31 5.48 -5.20
CA SER A 59 9.94 6.69 -4.47
C SER A 59 10.68 6.90 -3.15
N ALA A 60 11.68 6.08 -2.81
CA ALA A 60 12.37 6.18 -1.52
C ALA A 60 13.05 7.53 -1.26
N GLY A 61 13.47 8.23 -2.32
CA GLY A 61 14.07 9.57 -2.24
C GLY A 61 13.16 10.70 -2.73
N MET A 62 11.89 10.41 -3.05
CA MET A 62 10.97 11.40 -3.60
C MET A 62 10.11 12.04 -2.52
N THR A 63 9.84 13.32 -2.69
CA THR A 63 8.84 14.06 -1.91
C THR A 63 7.42 13.72 -2.36
N LEU A 64 6.42 14.03 -1.50
CA LEU A 64 5.02 13.90 -1.86
C LEU A 64 4.68 14.67 -3.15
N ALA A 65 5.21 15.88 -3.30
CA ALA A 65 4.96 16.72 -4.48
C ALA A 65 5.48 16.07 -5.76
N GLU A 66 6.69 15.53 -5.74
CA GLU A 66 7.30 14.82 -6.88
C GLU A 66 6.51 13.57 -7.25
N ILE A 67 6.11 12.75 -6.26
CA ILE A 67 5.31 11.55 -6.50
C ILE A 67 3.97 11.90 -7.18
N VAL A 68 3.29 12.94 -6.68
CA VAL A 68 2.00 13.35 -7.22
C VAL A 68 2.16 13.94 -8.63
N THR A 69 3.23 14.71 -8.87
CA THR A 69 3.53 15.26 -10.20
C THR A 69 3.81 14.16 -11.23
N GLU A 70 4.56 13.13 -10.86
CA GLU A 70 4.80 11.98 -11.75
C GLU A 70 3.50 11.24 -12.08
N MET A 71 2.63 11.02 -11.08
CA MET A 71 1.32 10.40 -11.32
C MET A 71 0.44 11.25 -12.22
N GLU A 72 0.41 12.58 -12.01
CA GLU A 72 -0.38 13.52 -12.80
C GLU A 72 0.09 13.57 -14.25
N ASN A 73 1.40 13.73 -14.48
CA ASN A 73 1.96 13.80 -15.82
C ASN A 73 1.64 12.54 -16.64
N ALA A 74 1.87 11.36 -16.07
CA ALA A 74 1.57 10.10 -16.72
C ALA A 74 0.06 9.94 -16.97
N TRP A 75 -0.78 10.35 -16.02
CA TRP A 75 -2.23 10.31 -16.17
C TRP A 75 -2.71 11.24 -17.29
N LEU A 76 -2.17 12.46 -17.42
CA LEU A 76 -2.50 13.40 -18.48
C LEU A 76 -2.11 12.87 -19.88
N GLU A 77 -1.11 12.00 -19.94
CA GLU A 77 -0.71 11.28 -21.17
C GLU A 77 -1.60 10.05 -21.46
N GLY A 78 -2.63 9.79 -20.65
CA GLY A 78 -3.53 8.64 -20.81
C GLY A 78 -2.94 7.31 -20.33
N GLN A 79 -1.81 7.34 -19.61
CA GLN A 79 -1.11 6.16 -19.14
C GLN A 79 -1.82 5.51 -17.94
N GLN A 80 -1.73 4.18 -17.83
CA GLN A 80 -2.15 3.47 -16.64
C GLN A 80 -1.08 3.59 -15.55
N VAL A 81 -1.41 4.31 -14.49
CA VAL A 81 -0.52 4.56 -13.36
C VAL A 81 -0.82 3.61 -12.22
N VAL A 82 0.21 2.94 -11.69
CA VAL A 82 0.15 2.13 -10.47
C VAL A 82 1.07 2.71 -9.41
N ARG A 83 0.49 3.05 -8.24
CA ARG A 83 1.21 3.37 -7.02
C ARG A 83 1.25 2.13 -6.13
N LEU A 84 2.40 1.46 -6.05
CA LEU A 84 2.57 0.18 -5.37
C LEU A 84 3.06 0.39 -3.93
N HIS A 85 2.33 -0.16 -2.97
CA HIS A 85 2.60 -0.09 -1.53
C HIS A 85 2.87 -1.47 -0.94
N THR A 86 3.73 -1.55 0.08
CA THR A 86 3.92 -2.79 0.83
C THR A 86 2.65 -3.19 1.57
N GLY A 87 2.43 -4.48 1.74
CA GLY A 87 1.26 -5.02 2.43
C GLY A 87 -0.05 -4.55 1.81
N ASP A 88 -0.85 -3.85 2.59
CA ASP A 88 -2.09 -3.19 2.20
C ASP A 88 -1.92 -1.67 2.22
N PRO A 89 -2.35 -0.92 1.19
CA PRO A 89 -2.19 0.53 1.13
C PRO A 89 -2.88 1.28 2.28
N SER A 90 -3.94 0.72 2.83
CA SER A 90 -4.75 1.37 3.87
C SER A 90 -4.12 1.27 5.27
N LEU A 91 -3.12 0.40 5.44
CA LEU A 91 -2.41 0.22 6.71
C LEU A 91 -1.00 0.81 6.62
N TYR A 92 -0.80 1.98 7.21
CA TYR A 92 0.48 2.74 7.23
C TYR A 92 1.05 3.08 5.84
N GLY A 93 0.23 3.03 4.79
CA GLY A 93 0.65 3.29 3.40
C GLY A 93 0.85 4.77 3.07
N ALA A 94 0.50 5.71 3.95
CA ALA A 94 0.55 7.16 3.71
C ALA A 94 -0.16 7.58 2.40
N ILE A 95 -1.27 6.88 2.06
CA ILE A 95 -2.00 7.14 0.81
C ILE A 95 -2.95 8.33 0.92
N PHE A 96 -3.38 8.69 2.13
CA PHE A 96 -4.38 9.73 2.34
C PHE A 96 -3.99 11.07 1.70
N GLU A 97 -2.75 11.53 1.94
CA GLU A 97 -2.24 12.78 1.41
C GLU A 97 -2.11 12.75 -0.11
N GLN A 98 -1.69 11.62 -0.68
CA GLN A 98 -1.60 11.42 -2.12
C GLN A 98 -3.00 11.47 -2.76
N MET A 99 -3.97 10.73 -2.21
CA MET A 99 -5.36 10.73 -2.67
C MET A 99 -5.99 12.13 -2.58
N ALA A 100 -5.75 12.86 -1.49
CA ALA A 100 -6.24 14.23 -1.33
C ALA A 100 -5.69 15.16 -2.42
N LYS A 101 -4.40 15.02 -2.77
CA LYS A 101 -3.77 15.80 -3.86
C LYS A 101 -4.32 15.43 -5.23
N LEU A 102 -4.55 14.16 -5.51
CA LEU A 102 -5.19 13.72 -6.75
C LEU A 102 -6.63 14.23 -6.86
N SER A 103 -7.41 14.15 -5.76
CA SER A 103 -8.77 14.71 -5.71
C SER A 103 -8.81 16.19 -6.01
N GLN A 104 -7.88 16.99 -5.45
CA GLN A 104 -7.76 18.43 -5.73
C GLN A 104 -7.51 18.72 -7.21
N ARG A 105 -6.87 17.78 -7.93
CA ARG A 105 -6.59 17.86 -9.36
C ARG A 105 -7.64 17.16 -10.23
N GLN A 106 -8.73 16.70 -9.63
CA GLN A 106 -9.80 15.95 -10.32
C GLN A 106 -9.30 14.68 -11.03
N ILE A 107 -8.21 14.07 -10.54
CA ILE A 107 -7.66 12.83 -11.04
C ILE A 107 -8.34 11.66 -10.32
N PRO A 108 -9.04 10.76 -11.04
CA PRO A 108 -9.69 9.61 -10.43
C PRO A 108 -8.66 8.60 -9.93
N TYR A 109 -8.98 7.93 -8.84
CA TYR A 109 -8.13 6.86 -8.29
C TYR A 109 -8.96 5.72 -7.71
N THR A 110 -8.33 4.57 -7.57
CA THR A 110 -8.92 3.36 -6.97
C THR A 110 -7.88 2.70 -6.07
N VAL A 111 -8.32 2.18 -4.92
CA VAL A 111 -7.47 1.40 -4.01
C VAL A 111 -7.75 -0.09 -4.23
N ILE A 112 -6.69 -0.86 -4.46
CA ILE A 112 -6.71 -2.32 -4.57
C ILE A 112 -6.02 -2.87 -3.33
N PRO A 113 -6.74 -3.58 -2.45
CA PRO A 113 -6.18 -4.11 -1.21
C PRO A 113 -5.08 -5.14 -1.46
N GLY A 114 -4.24 -5.32 -0.45
CA GLY A 114 -3.18 -6.32 -0.44
C GLY A 114 -3.21 -7.18 0.82
N VAL A 115 -2.39 -8.23 0.85
CA VAL A 115 -2.19 -9.05 2.04
C VAL A 115 -1.24 -8.32 2.99
N THR A 116 -1.72 -7.96 4.17
CA THR A 116 -0.88 -7.30 5.18
C THR A 116 0.13 -8.26 5.81
N ALA A 117 1.31 -7.75 6.17
CA ALA A 117 2.36 -8.51 6.85
C ALA A 117 1.86 -9.16 8.17
N ALA A 118 0.89 -8.56 8.85
CA ALA A 118 0.31 -9.14 10.06
C ALA A 118 -0.28 -10.54 9.81
N PHE A 119 -1.11 -10.69 8.76
CA PHE A 119 -1.70 -11.99 8.45
C PHE A 119 -0.71 -12.96 7.80
N ALA A 120 0.26 -12.47 7.04
CA ALA A 120 1.34 -13.31 6.54
C ALA A 120 2.22 -13.87 7.69
N ALA A 121 2.47 -13.07 8.73
CA ALA A 121 3.16 -13.52 9.93
C ALA A 121 2.38 -14.62 10.66
N ALA A 122 1.06 -14.46 10.84
CA ALA A 122 0.21 -15.49 11.43
C ALA A 122 0.29 -16.82 10.67
N ALA A 123 0.23 -16.76 9.33
CA ALA A 123 0.34 -17.94 8.48
C ALA A 123 1.72 -18.62 8.62
N ALA A 124 2.80 -17.82 8.62
CA ALA A 124 4.15 -18.35 8.80
C ALA A 124 4.36 -19.02 10.18
N LEU A 125 3.76 -18.43 11.23
CA LEU A 125 3.80 -18.97 12.60
C LEU A 125 2.78 -20.08 12.83
N LYS A 126 1.85 -20.30 11.89
CA LYS A 126 0.75 -21.28 12.01
C LYS A 126 -0.14 -20.98 13.23
N VAL A 127 -0.44 -19.71 13.47
CA VAL A 127 -1.28 -19.27 14.59
C VAL A 127 -2.54 -18.58 14.08
N GLU A 128 -3.59 -18.66 14.87
CA GLU A 128 -4.80 -17.87 14.75
C GLU A 128 -4.77 -16.76 15.80
N TYR A 129 -5.05 -15.52 15.43
CA TYR A 129 -5.04 -14.39 16.37
C TYR A 129 -6.26 -14.35 17.28
N THR A 130 -7.36 -14.97 16.88
CA THR A 130 -8.65 -14.91 17.57
C THR A 130 -9.02 -16.27 18.18
N LEU A 131 -8.33 -16.64 19.26
CA LEU A 131 -8.58 -17.90 19.96
C LEU A 131 -9.77 -17.78 20.92
N PRO A 132 -10.75 -18.71 20.87
CA PRO A 132 -11.83 -18.74 21.84
C PRO A 132 -11.29 -18.74 23.30
N GLU A 133 -11.97 -18.00 24.18
CA GLU A 133 -11.64 -17.88 25.62
C GLU A 133 -10.27 -17.22 25.91
N VAL A 134 -9.44 -16.92 24.89
CA VAL A 134 -8.15 -16.26 25.06
C VAL A 134 -8.23 -14.81 24.59
N SER A 135 -8.51 -14.58 23.31
CA SER A 135 -8.66 -13.24 22.73
C SER A 135 -9.52 -13.29 21.48
N GLN A 136 -10.47 -12.38 21.37
CA GLN A 136 -11.32 -12.20 20.18
C GLN A 136 -11.08 -10.86 19.50
N THR A 137 -10.07 -10.11 19.93
CA THR A 137 -9.72 -8.78 19.42
C THR A 137 -8.29 -8.78 18.91
N LEU A 138 -8.07 -8.21 17.74
CA LEU A 138 -6.75 -7.96 17.17
C LEU A 138 -6.52 -6.46 17.09
N ILE A 139 -5.45 -5.98 17.69
CA ILE A 139 -4.99 -4.59 17.61
C ILE A 139 -3.74 -4.54 16.71
N LEU A 140 -3.84 -3.82 15.59
CA LEU A 140 -2.70 -3.52 14.73
C LEU A 140 -2.18 -2.12 15.06
N THR A 141 -1.00 -2.04 15.61
CA THR A 141 -0.38 -0.79 16.04
C THR A 141 1.08 -0.75 15.62
N ARG A 142 1.74 0.36 15.91
CA ARG A 142 3.17 0.56 15.69
C ARG A 142 3.80 1.30 16.88
N MET A 143 5.07 1.15 17.05
CA MET A 143 5.83 2.02 17.95
C MET A 143 5.99 3.42 17.36
N ALA A 144 6.16 4.41 18.23
CA ALA A 144 6.58 5.74 17.81
C ALA A 144 7.94 5.66 17.10
N GLY A 145 8.06 6.39 16.01
CA GLY A 145 9.27 6.54 15.21
C GLY A 145 9.46 8.01 14.82
N ARG A 146 9.73 8.27 13.55
CA ARG A 146 9.76 9.65 13.02
C ARG A 146 8.42 10.38 13.20
N THR A 147 7.32 9.64 13.12
CA THR A 147 5.98 10.16 13.39
C THR A 147 5.57 9.67 14.79
N PRO A 148 5.10 10.56 15.67
CA PRO A 148 4.64 10.17 16.99
C PRO A 148 3.39 9.29 16.91
N VAL A 149 3.12 8.57 17.98
CA VAL A 149 1.88 7.84 18.23
C VAL A 149 1.16 8.59 19.36
N PRO A 150 -0.17 8.76 19.32
CA PRO A 150 -0.92 9.33 20.43
C PRO A 150 -0.63 8.58 21.73
N GLU A 151 -0.54 9.29 22.85
CA GLU A 151 -0.23 8.68 24.15
C GLU A 151 -1.26 7.58 24.53
N THR A 152 -2.51 7.79 24.18
CA THR A 152 -3.59 6.81 24.37
C THR A 152 -3.41 5.52 23.58
N GLU A 153 -2.55 5.53 22.54
CA GLU A 153 -2.22 4.40 21.69
C GLU A 153 -0.81 3.86 21.96
N SER A 154 -0.21 4.20 23.11
CA SER A 154 1.04 3.59 23.54
C SER A 154 0.86 2.08 23.76
N LEU A 155 1.93 1.29 23.53
CA LEU A 155 1.86 -0.17 23.73
C LEU A 155 1.39 -0.54 25.13
N GLU A 156 1.80 0.23 26.14
CA GLU A 156 1.39 0.03 27.55
C GLU A 156 -0.12 0.20 27.72
N ASN A 157 -0.69 1.27 27.15
CA ASN A 157 -2.12 1.53 27.23
C ASN A 157 -2.93 0.49 26.41
N LEU A 158 -2.46 0.10 25.25
CA LEU A 158 -3.11 -0.91 24.42
C LEU A 158 -3.04 -2.30 25.06
N ALA A 159 -1.93 -2.65 25.72
CA ALA A 159 -1.77 -3.93 26.41
C ALA A 159 -2.79 -4.12 27.57
N ALA A 160 -3.29 -3.03 28.15
CA ALA A 160 -4.33 -3.09 29.16
C ALA A 160 -5.65 -3.72 28.67
N HIS A 161 -5.90 -3.70 27.35
CA HIS A 161 -7.06 -4.36 26.74
C HIS A 161 -6.96 -5.89 26.70
N ARG A 162 -5.78 -6.47 26.95
CA ARG A 162 -5.52 -7.93 26.90
C ARG A 162 -5.95 -8.56 25.56
N ALA A 163 -5.88 -7.78 24.50
CA ALA A 163 -6.11 -8.21 23.13
C ALA A 163 -4.83 -8.82 22.52
N THR A 164 -4.97 -9.55 21.44
CA THR A 164 -3.83 -9.90 20.58
C THR A 164 -3.29 -8.63 19.92
N MET A 165 -1.98 -8.43 19.95
CA MET A 165 -1.31 -7.28 19.34
C MET A 165 -0.14 -7.73 18.48
#